data_2ff92d4b011a567e94bf80ed31d2651a
#
_entry.id   2ff92d4b011a567e94bf80ed31d2651a
#
_cell.length_a   1.000
_cell.length_b   1.000
_cell.length_c   1.000
_cell.angle_alpha   90.00
_cell.angle_beta   90.00
_cell.angle_gamma   90.00
#
_symmetry.space_group_name_H-M   'P 1'
#
loop_
_entity.id
_entity.type
_entity.pdbx_description
1 polymer ?
#
loop_
_entity_poly.entity_id
_entity_poly.type
_entity_poly.pdbx_seq_one_letter_code
_entity_poly.pdbx_strand_id
1 'polypeptide(L)'
;MKKRILLLGALVGAFLLASCSGGNKKQVASSATPEELDDASKVINYYHTSLIVLRHVANAKDINAVLGYMEQTGKVPEVAPIAPPEVSVRDTAELMNPGVYFNDEVRQNLIQNYRGLFTSRAQFYANFDKFLSYRKDNKKAETTKLLKENYQLSIAMSEYKQVIFDILSPLTEQAEKELLADEPLKDQIMAMRKMSGTVQSCLLYTSDAADDK
;
A
#
# COMPACT_ATOMS: atom_id res chain seq x y z
N MET A 1 6.83 27.00 12.63
CA MET A 1 6.52 25.72 12.04
C MET A 1 5.07 25.70 11.57
N LYS A 2 4.73 26.45 10.52
CA LYS A 2 3.35 26.61 9.98
C LYS A 2 3.43 26.78 8.45
N LYS A 3 3.76 25.73 7.66
CA LYS A 3 3.82 25.86 6.18
C LYS A 3 3.55 24.57 5.40
N ARG A 4 2.85 23.56 5.93
CA ARG A 4 2.58 22.33 5.17
C ARG A 4 1.10 21.93 5.02
N ILE A 5 0.16 22.79 5.36
CA ILE A 5 -1.30 22.53 5.26
C ILE A 5 -1.94 23.16 4.01
N LEU A 6 -1.19 23.92 3.21
CA LEU A 6 -1.76 24.76 2.14
C LEU A 6 -1.76 24.16 0.72
N LEU A 7 -1.35 22.91 0.52
CA LEU A 7 -1.26 22.31 -0.83
C LEU A 7 -2.37 21.32 -1.18
N LEU A 8 -3.20 20.90 -0.25
CA LEU A 8 -4.38 20.05 -0.52
C LEU A 8 -5.68 20.87 -0.66
N GLY A 9 -5.69 22.10 -0.18
CA GLY A 9 -6.86 23.00 -0.29
C GLY A 9 -7.01 23.71 -1.65
N ALA A 10 -5.98 23.72 -2.48
CA ALA A 10 -5.97 24.53 -3.71
C ALA A 10 -6.64 23.86 -4.93
N LEU A 11 -7.00 22.58 -4.87
CA LEU A 11 -7.63 21.86 -5.98
C LEU A 11 -9.17 21.83 -5.89
N VAL A 12 -9.74 22.18 -4.75
CA VAL A 12 -11.20 22.26 -4.55
C VAL A 12 -11.74 23.68 -4.76
N GLY A 13 -10.88 24.70 -4.68
CA GLY A 13 -11.28 26.10 -4.70
C GLY A 13 -11.48 26.76 -6.09
N ALA A 14 -11.11 26.10 -7.19
CA ALA A 14 -11.11 26.74 -8.52
C ALA A 14 -12.39 26.54 -9.35
N PHE A 15 -13.41 25.85 -8.84
CA PHE A 15 -14.64 25.54 -9.60
C PHE A 15 -15.90 26.29 -9.15
N LEU A 16 -15.82 27.23 -8.21
CA LEU A 16 -17.01 27.91 -7.65
C LEU A 16 -17.41 29.23 -8.32
N LEU A 17 -16.88 29.62 -9.48
CA LEU A 17 -17.18 30.93 -10.10
C LEU A 17 -17.81 30.87 -11.50
N ALA A 18 -18.57 29.84 -11.84
CA ALA A 18 -19.34 29.87 -13.08
C ALA A 18 -20.67 29.14 -12.95
N SER A 19 -21.63 29.69 -12.22
CA SER A 19 -23.04 29.39 -12.46
C SER A 19 -23.95 30.40 -11.80
N CYS A 20 -24.09 31.57 -12.42
CA CYS A 20 -25.27 32.40 -12.30
C CYS A 20 -26.08 32.22 -13.59
N SER A 21 -27.01 31.27 -13.63
CA SER A 21 -28.14 31.33 -14.54
C SER A 21 -29.28 30.46 -13.96
N GLY A 22 -30.42 31.07 -13.80
CA GLY A 22 -31.59 30.59 -13.06
C GLY A 22 -32.11 29.22 -13.52
N GLY A 23 -32.39 28.41 -12.55
CA GLY A 23 -33.14 27.18 -12.66
C GLY A 23 -33.31 26.62 -11.27
N ASN A 24 -34.57 26.61 -10.76
CA ASN A 24 -34.97 25.99 -9.51
C ASN A 24 -34.65 24.48 -9.54
N LYS A 25 -33.38 24.09 -9.35
CA LYS A 25 -33.03 22.72 -9.02
C LYS A 25 -33.11 22.59 -7.51
N LYS A 26 -34.04 21.77 -7.03
CA LYS A 26 -34.04 21.27 -5.67
C LYS A 26 -32.64 20.76 -5.39
N GLN A 27 -31.89 21.47 -4.56
CA GLN A 27 -30.69 20.99 -3.95
C GLN A 27 -31.09 19.76 -3.11
N VAL A 28 -30.81 18.58 -3.58
CA VAL A 28 -30.88 17.37 -2.76
C VAL A 28 -29.75 17.56 -1.76
N ALA A 29 -30.08 17.92 -0.54
CA ALA A 29 -29.09 18.04 0.53
C ALA A 29 -28.40 16.69 0.67
N SER A 30 -27.09 16.70 0.75
CA SER A 30 -26.28 15.51 1.09
C SER A 30 -26.90 14.85 2.31
N SER A 31 -27.16 13.55 2.22
CA SER A 31 -27.71 12.78 3.33
C SER A 31 -26.65 12.47 4.39
N ALA A 32 -25.35 12.69 4.08
CA ALA A 32 -24.25 12.41 4.97
C ALA A 32 -24.03 13.54 5.98
N THR A 33 -23.81 13.18 7.23
CA THR A 33 -23.49 14.13 8.30
C THR A 33 -22.03 14.61 8.17
N PRO A 34 -21.65 15.76 8.76
CA PRO A 34 -20.27 16.22 8.78
C PRO A 34 -19.29 15.20 9.41
N GLU A 35 -19.77 14.41 10.37
CA GLU A 35 -18.97 13.36 11.03
C GLU A 35 -18.70 12.18 10.07
N GLU A 36 -19.69 11.73 9.32
CA GLU A 36 -19.55 10.69 8.30
C GLU A 36 -18.59 11.11 7.19
N LEU A 37 -18.63 12.38 6.75
CA LEU A 37 -17.69 12.90 5.76
C LEU A 37 -16.26 13.01 6.30
N ASP A 38 -16.09 13.35 7.58
CA ASP A 38 -14.78 13.38 8.24
C ASP A 38 -14.21 11.98 8.35
N ASP A 39 -15.01 10.99 8.73
CA ASP A 39 -14.60 9.58 8.81
C ASP A 39 -14.27 9.00 7.43
N ALA A 40 -15.06 9.30 6.40
CA ALA A 40 -14.75 8.93 5.02
C ALA A 40 -13.40 9.49 4.56
N SER A 41 -13.11 10.75 4.90
CA SER A 41 -11.82 11.38 4.62
C SER A 41 -10.66 10.67 5.33
N LYS A 42 -10.84 10.24 6.57
CA LYS A 42 -9.84 9.50 7.35
C LYS A 42 -9.56 8.12 6.75
N VAL A 43 -10.61 7.40 6.30
CA VAL A 43 -10.47 6.12 5.58
C VAL A 43 -9.59 6.28 4.35
N ILE A 44 -9.84 7.31 3.52
CA ILE A 44 -9.05 7.57 2.31
C ILE A 44 -7.59 7.91 2.65
N ASN A 45 -7.36 8.73 3.67
CA ASN A 45 -6.01 9.08 4.10
C ASN A 45 -5.24 7.85 4.61
N TYR A 46 -5.88 7.00 5.40
CA TYR A 46 -5.30 5.73 5.85
C TYR A 46 -4.95 4.82 4.66
N TYR A 47 -5.83 4.71 3.67
CA TYR A 47 -5.56 3.96 2.45
C TYR A 47 -4.38 4.52 1.66
N HIS A 48 -4.25 5.84 1.52
CA HIS A 48 -3.10 6.44 0.85
C HIS A 48 -1.78 6.17 1.57
N THR A 49 -1.76 6.28 2.91
CA THR A 49 -0.59 5.90 3.73
C THR A 49 -0.26 4.42 3.53
N SER A 50 -1.29 3.57 3.50
CA SER A 50 -1.16 2.14 3.21
C SER A 50 -0.49 1.88 1.87
N LEU A 51 -0.95 2.52 0.78
CA LEU A 51 -0.37 2.35 -0.56
C LEU A 51 1.12 2.71 -0.60
N ILE A 52 1.50 3.81 0.04
CA ILE A 52 2.90 4.25 0.12
C ILE A 52 3.75 3.18 0.82
N VAL A 53 3.29 2.71 1.98
CA VAL A 53 4.01 1.73 2.79
C VAL A 53 4.08 0.38 2.09
N LEU A 54 2.97 -0.14 1.55
CA LEU A 54 2.93 -1.43 0.87
C LEU A 54 3.83 -1.47 -0.38
N ARG A 55 3.88 -0.36 -1.14
CA ARG A 55 4.78 -0.24 -2.29
C ARG A 55 6.25 -0.32 -1.88
N HIS A 56 6.58 0.19 -0.71
CA HIS A 56 7.94 0.20 -0.20
C HIS A 56 8.33 -1.11 0.50
N VAL A 57 7.43 -1.63 1.35
CA VAL A 57 7.69 -2.81 2.21
C VAL A 57 7.70 -4.11 1.42
N ALA A 58 6.77 -4.27 0.47
CA ALA A 58 6.59 -5.44 -0.37
C ALA A 58 6.83 -5.10 -1.85
N ASN A 59 7.99 -4.52 -2.15
CA ASN A 59 8.41 -4.21 -3.51
C ASN A 59 8.94 -5.47 -4.18
N ALA A 60 8.23 -5.97 -5.20
CA ALA A 60 8.57 -7.19 -5.91
C ALA A 60 9.98 -7.12 -6.53
N LYS A 61 10.37 -5.98 -7.11
CA LYS A 61 11.70 -5.80 -7.72
C LYS A 61 12.83 -5.99 -6.70
N ASP A 62 12.68 -5.44 -5.49
CA ASP A 62 13.71 -5.56 -4.45
C ASP A 62 13.76 -6.98 -3.90
N ILE A 63 12.61 -7.61 -3.70
CA ILE A 63 12.49 -9.00 -3.24
C ILE A 63 13.12 -9.95 -4.26
N ASN A 64 12.76 -9.83 -5.54
CA ASN A 64 13.28 -10.68 -6.62
C ASN A 64 14.78 -10.47 -6.83
N ALA A 65 15.29 -9.25 -6.68
CA ALA A 65 16.73 -9.00 -6.73
C ALA A 65 17.49 -9.76 -5.63
N VAL A 66 16.95 -9.81 -4.42
CA VAL A 66 17.54 -10.56 -3.31
C VAL A 66 17.46 -12.07 -3.57
N LEU A 67 16.29 -12.60 -3.94
CA LEU A 67 16.10 -14.02 -4.23
C LEU A 67 16.99 -14.46 -5.40
N GLY A 68 17.00 -13.72 -6.51
CA GLY A 68 17.86 -14.02 -7.65
C GLY A 68 19.36 -13.98 -7.32
N TYR A 69 19.79 -13.09 -6.40
CA TYR A 69 21.16 -13.12 -5.90
C TYR A 69 21.46 -14.37 -5.05
N MET A 70 20.51 -14.78 -4.21
CA MET A 70 20.66 -15.97 -3.36
C MET A 70 20.66 -17.28 -4.15
N GLU A 71 20.01 -17.33 -5.31
CA GLU A 71 19.96 -18.50 -6.21
C GLU A 71 21.26 -18.75 -6.95
N GLN A 72 22.10 -17.74 -7.14
CA GLN A 72 23.29 -17.84 -7.97
C GLN A 72 24.28 -18.84 -7.40
N THR A 73 24.55 -19.88 -8.19
CA THR A 73 25.57 -20.90 -7.94
C THR A 73 26.77 -20.66 -8.87
N GLY A 74 27.85 -20.11 -8.39
CA GLY A 74 29.05 -19.87 -9.20
C GLY A 74 29.69 -18.51 -8.95
N LYS A 75 30.25 -17.87 -9.99
CA LYS A 75 30.80 -16.51 -9.88
C LYS A 75 29.67 -15.55 -9.64
N VAL A 76 29.67 -14.97 -8.49
CA VAL A 76 28.65 -14.06 -7.99
C VAL A 76 28.93 -12.65 -8.50
N PRO A 77 27.93 -11.84 -8.82
CA PRO A 77 28.10 -10.40 -8.96
C PRO A 77 28.86 -9.86 -7.75
N GLU A 78 29.81 -8.96 -7.99
CA GLU A 78 30.62 -8.37 -6.91
C GLU A 78 29.76 -7.54 -5.93
N VAL A 79 28.58 -7.09 -6.38
CA VAL A 79 27.69 -6.22 -5.59
C VAL A 79 26.42 -6.97 -5.25
N ALA A 80 26.22 -7.22 -3.95
CA ALA A 80 24.95 -7.74 -3.42
C ALA A 80 23.86 -6.66 -3.44
N PRO A 81 22.59 -7.04 -3.61
CA PRO A 81 21.47 -6.11 -3.42
C PRO A 81 21.52 -5.47 -2.02
N ILE A 82 21.18 -4.21 -1.95
CA ILE A 82 21.10 -3.48 -0.68
C ILE A 82 19.64 -3.50 -0.22
N ALA A 83 19.43 -3.83 1.06
CA ALA A 83 18.10 -3.74 1.65
C ALA A 83 17.58 -2.29 1.52
N PRO A 84 16.35 -2.09 1.00
CA PRO A 84 15.78 -0.75 0.95
C PRO A 84 15.64 -0.19 2.37
N PRO A 85 15.73 1.13 2.54
CA PRO A 85 15.64 1.77 3.86
C PRO A 85 14.35 1.38 4.58
N GLU A 86 14.36 1.46 5.89
CA GLU A 86 13.16 1.23 6.67
C GLU A 86 12.08 2.27 6.35
N VAL A 87 10.82 1.84 6.48
CA VAL A 87 9.67 2.74 6.34
C VAL A 87 9.68 3.75 7.49
N SER A 88 9.17 4.94 7.21
CA SER A 88 8.98 5.97 8.23
C SER A 88 8.28 5.40 9.47
N VAL A 89 8.87 5.60 10.64
CA VAL A 89 8.29 5.20 11.94
C VAL A 89 6.89 5.79 12.12
N ARG A 90 6.67 7.00 11.61
CA ARG A 90 5.36 7.66 11.65
C ARG A 90 4.31 6.90 10.84
N ASP A 91 4.64 6.55 9.60
CA ASP A 91 3.68 5.88 8.71
C ASP A 91 3.38 4.47 9.21
N THR A 92 4.40 3.77 9.72
CA THR A 92 4.23 2.46 10.36
C THR A 92 3.34 2.56 11.60
N ALA A 93 3.53 3.58 12.45
CA ALA A 93 2.73 3.79 13.65
C ALA A 93 1.27 4.11 13.31
N GLU A 94 1.01 4.90 12.25
CA GLU A 94 -0.33 5.19 11.75
C GLU A 94 -1.04 3.92 11.31
N LEU A 95 -0.39 3.07 10.51
CA LEU A 95 -0.96 1.81 10.03
C LEU A 95 -1.18 0.78 11.14
N MET A 96 -0.35 0.79 12.16
CA MET A 96 -0.50 -0.08 13.34
C MET A 96 -1.53 0.41 14.36
N ASN A 97 -2.09 1.60 14.14
CA ASN A 97 -3.11 2.18 15.01
C ASN A 97 -4.29 2.74 14.18
N PRO A 98 -5.01 1.87 13.44
CA PRO A 98 -6.17 2.29 12.67
C PRO A 98 -7.23 2.91 13.57
N GLY A 99 -7.80 4.04 13.14
CA GLY A 99 -8.74 4.84 13.93
C GLY A 99 -10.11 4.18 14.11
N VAL A 100 -10.92 4.82 14.96
CA VAL A 100 -12.29 4.36 15.31
C VAL A 100 -13.29 4.48 14.16
N TYR A 101 -12.90 5.14 13.07
CA TYR A 101 -13.67 5.17 11.81
C TYR A 101 -13.69 3.80 11.09
N PHE A 102 -12.90 2.85 11.50
CA PHE A 102 -13.04 1.43 11.18
C PHE A 102 -13.70 0.70 12.35
N ASN A 103 -14.52 -0.30 12.05
CA ASN A 103 -15.05 -1.19 13.09
C ASN A 103 -13.93 -2.04 13.71
N ASP A 104 -14.21 -2.66 14.86
CA ASP A 104 -13.23 -3.42 15.63
C ASP A 104 -12.63 -4.59 14.86
N GLU A 105 -13.43 -5.29 14.07
CA GLU A 105 -12.99 -6.43 13.26
C GLU A 105 -12.00 -5.99 12.20
N VAL A 106 -12.31 -4.94 11.46
CA VAL A 106 -11.43 -4.34 10.43
C VAL A 106 -10.12 -3.89 11.08
N ARG A 107 -10.19 -3.18 12.22
CA ARG A 107 -8.99 -2.70 12.93
C ARG A 107 -8.07 -3.86 13.32
N GLN A 108 -8.62 -4.91 13.92
CA GLN A 108 -7.83 -6.06 14.34
C GLN A 108 -7.21 -6.79 13.14
N ASN A 109 -7.95 -6.99 12.07
CA ASN A 109 -7.46 -7.62 10.86
C ASN A 109 -6.33 -6.80 10.21
N LEU A 110 -6.47 -5.48 10.11
CA LEU A 110 -5.42 -4.61 9.59
C LEU A 110 -4.14 -4.69 10.44
N ILE A 111 -4.25 -4.55 11.77
CA ILE A 111 -3.12 -4.65 12.70
C ILE A 111 -2.39 -5.98 12.56
N GLN A 112 -3.15 -7.09 12.50
CA GLN A 112 -2.57 -8.43 12.37
C GLN A 112 -1.79 -8.58 11.06
N ASN A 113 -2.37 -8.16 9.95
CA ASN A 113 -1.75 -8.31 8.63
C ASN A 113 -0.54 -7.38 8.45
N TYR A 114 -0.59 -6.13 8.93
CA TYR A 114 0.59 -5.27 8.93
C TYR A 114 1.70 -5.79 9.82
N ARG A 115 1.38 -6.32 11.00
CA ARG A 115 2.37 -6.95 11.88
C ARG A 115 3.04 -8.14 11.20
N GLY A 116 2.25 -9.01 10.57
CA GLY A 116 2.75 -10.13 9.80
C GLY A 116 3.68 -9.68 8.67
N LEU A 117 3.27 -8.70 7.89
CA LEU A 117 4.04 -8.14 6.79
C LEU A 117 5.38 -7.55 7.26
N PHE A 118 5.38 -6.70 8.29
CA PHE A 118 6.61 -6.09 8.80
C PHE A 118 7.57 -7.11 9.40
N THR A 119 7.03 -8.10 10.13
CA THR A 119 7.84 -9.19 10.70
C THR A 119 8.46 -10.05 9.59
N SER A 120 7.68 -10.41 8.57
CA SER A 120 8.17 -11.19 7.43
C SER A 120 9.27 -10.45 6.67
N ARG A 121 9.10 -9.14 6.43
CA ARG A 121 10.11 -8.31 5.81
C ARG A 121 11.41 -8.26 6.63
N ALA A 122 11.31 -7.99 7.92
CA ALA A 122 12.47 -7.94 8.81
C ALA A 122 13.25 -9.28 8.79
N GLN A 123 12.52 -10.40 8.87
CA GLN A 123 13.13 -11.72 8.81
C GLN A 123 13.76 -12.00 7.44
N PHE A 124 13.12 -11.59 6.34
CA PHE A 124 13.63 -11.76 4.98
C PHE A 124 15.02 -11.11 4.79
N TYR A 125 15.17 -9.87 5.21
CA TYR A 125 16.47 -9.18 5.10
C TYR A 125 17.49 -9.67 6.13
N ALA A 126 17.07 -10.04 7.35
CA ALA A 126 17.95 -10.68 8.32
C ALA A 126 18.49 -12.03 7.83
N ASN A 127 17.67 -12.81 7.13
CA ASN A 127 18.10 -14.05 6.49
C ASN A 127 19.06 -13.76 5.34
N PHE A 128 18.86 -12.71 4.57
CA PHE A 128 19.78 -12.31 3.51
C PHE A 128 21.16 -11.92 4.06
N ASP A 129 21.22 -11.15 5.14
CA ASP A 129 22.49 -10.80 5.80
C ASP A 129 23.24 -12.04 6.30
N LYS A 130 22.51 -12.99 6.90
CA LYS A 130 23.08 -14.29 7.31
C LYS A 130 23.56 -15.09 6.10
N PHE A 131 22.80 -15.09 5.01
CA PHE A 131 23.19 -15.76 3.76
C PHE A 131 24.54 -15.21 3.24
N LEU A 132 24.71 -13.89 3.21
CA LEU A 132 25.95 -13.26 2.78
C LEU A 132 27.15 -13.69 3.65
N SER A 133 26.94 -13.81 4.97
CA SER A 133 27.96 -14.32 5.90
C SER A 133 28.28 -15.78 5.64
N TYR A 134 27.27 -16.66 5.58
CA TYR A 134 27.45 -18.10 5.37
C TYR A 134 28.05 -18.44 4.00
N ARG A 135 27.78 -17.63 3.00
CA ARG A 135 28.38 -17.77 1.69
C ARG A 135 29.89 -17.52 1.70
N LYS A 136 30.38 -16.53 2.44
CA LYS A 136 31.82 -16.29 2.66
C LYS A 136 32.47 -17.48 3.35
N ASP A 137 31.77 -18.15 4.24
CA ASP A 137 32.25 -19.31 5.00
C ASP A 137 32.03 -20.64 4.26
N ASN A 138 31.56 -20.64 3.00
CA ASN A 138 31.24 -21.83 2.19
C ASN A 138 30.23 -22.81 2.84
N LYS A 139 29.31 -22.32 3.67
CA LYS A 139 28.27 -23.10 4.36
C LYS A 139 27.07 -23.37 3.45
N LYS A 140 27.22 -24.29 2.49
CA LYS A 140 26.20 -24.53 1.44
C LYS A 140 24.83 -25.00 1.97
N ALA A 141 24.79 -25.86 2.98
CA ALA A 141 23.53 -26.36 3.52
C ALA A 141 22.70 -25.23 4.16
N GLU A 142 23.36 -24.37 4.92
CA GLU A 142 22.77 -23.22 5.59
C GLU A 142 22.28 -22.18 4.59
N THR A 143 23.05 -21.88 3.54
CA THR A 143 22.60 -20.94 2.49
C THR A 143 21.39 -21.46 1.74
N THR A 144 21.33 -22.77 1.44
CA THR A 144 20.17 -23.39 0.80
C THR A 144 18.93 -23.32 1.68
N LYS A 145 19.09 -23.50 3.00
CA LYS A 145 17.99 -23.38 3.96
C LYS A 145 17.45 -21.95 3.99
N LEU A 146 18.34 -20.94 4.09
CA LEU A 146 17.95 -19.53 4.11
C LEU A 146 17.23 -19.10 2.82
N LEU A 147 17.66 -19.61 1.66
CA LEU A 147 16.97 -19.35 0.39
C LEU A 147 15.53 -19.88 0.42
N LYS A 148 15.31 -21.12 0.86
CA LYS A 148 13.96 -21.69 0.99
C LYS A 148 13.08 -20.88 1.95
N GLU A 149 13.64 -20.47 3.09
CA GLU A 149 12.92 -19.62 4.06
C GLU A 149 12.56 -18.28 3.44
N ASN A 150 13.44 -17.66 2.67
CA ASN A 150 13.17 -16.38 2.02
C ASN A 150 12.10 -16.49 0.93
N TYR A 151 12.00 -17.60 0.20
CA TYR A 151 10.88 -17.86 -0.69
C TYR A 151 9.54 -17.89 0.06
N GLN A 152 9.50 -18.60 1.19
CA GLN A 152 8.28 -18.64 2.02
C GLN A 152 7.91 -17.27 2.57
N LEU A 153 8.89 -16.49 3.00
CA LEU A 153 8.68 -15.12 3.49
C LEU A 153 8.19 -14.18 2.39
N SER A 154 8.69 -14.33 1.15
CA SER A 154 8.23 -13.53 0.01
C SER A 154 6.76 -13.81 -0.34
N ILE A 155 6.36 -15.08 -0.29
CA ILE A 155 4.96 -15.49 -0.47
C ILE A 155 4.09 -14.89 0.64
N ALA A 156 4.50 -15.06 1.90
CA ALA A 156 3.75 -14.50 3.03
C ALA A 156 3.60 -12.97 2.96
N MET A 157 4.64 -12.24 2.54
CA MET A 157 4.55 -10.80 2.33
C MET A 157 3.54 -10.43 1.24
N SER A 158 3.49 -11.20 0.14
CA SER A 158 2.50 -11.01 -0.92
C SER A 158 1.07 -11.28 -0.44
N GLU A 159 0.87 -12.34 0.34
CA GLU A 159 -0.43 -12.70 0.93
C GLU A 159 -0.91 -11.61 1.90
N TYR A 160 -0.08 -11.15 2.82
CA TYR A 160 -0.43 -10.05 3.73
C TYR A 160 -0.81 -8.78 2.97
N LYS A 161 -0.03 -8.43 1.96
CA LYS A 161 -0.31 -7.28 1.08
C LYS A 161 -1.68 -7.42 0.42
N GLN A 162 -1.99 -8.61 -0.13
CA GLN A 162 -3.27 -8.87 -0.79
C GLN A 162 -4.43 -8.74 0.20
N VAL A 163 -4.33 -9.35 1.38
CA VAL A 163 -5.38 -9.27 2.41
C VAL A 163 -5.64 -7.82 2.83
N ILE A 164 -4.59 -7.01 3.00
CA ILE A 164 -4.72 -5.59 3.33
C ILE A 164 -5.50 -4.85 2.22
N PHE A 165 -5.19 -5.11 0.95
CA PHE A 165 -5.92 -4.53 -0.17
C PHE A 165 -7.39 -4.97 -0.21
N ASP A 166 -7.65 -6.24 0.03
CA ASP A 166 -9.01 -6.79 0.02
C ASP A 166 -9.88 -6.19 1.13
N ILE A 167 -9.27 -5.85 2.27
CA ILE A 167 -9.96 -5.15 3.36
C ILE A 167 -10.20 -3.67 3.00
N LEU A 168 -9.19 -2.97 2.51
CA LEU A 168 -9.25 -1.52 2.35
C LEU A 168 -9.98 -1.07 1.09
N SER A 169 -9.92 -1.82 -0.01
CA SER A 169 -10.51 -1.41 -1.29
C SER A 169 -12.01 -1.13 -1.22
N PRO A 170 -12.86 -2.02 -0.67
CA PRO A 170 -14.30 -1.75 -0.58
C PRO A 170 -14.62 -0.59 0.37
N LEU A 171 -13.87 -0.43 1.46
CA LEU A 171 -14.06 0.67 2.41
C LEU A 171 -13.71 2.02 1.79
N THR A 172 -12.64 2.06 1.01
CA THR A 172 -12.23 3.27 0.27
C THR A 172 -13.24 3.63 -0.80
N GLU A 173 -13.75 2.64 -1.55
CA GLU A 173 -14.80 2.88 -2.55
C GLU A 173 -16.07 3.44 -1.93
N GLN A 174 -16.46 2.95 -0.76
CA GLN A 174 -17.60 3.47 -0.02
C GLN A 174 -17.36 4.91 0.45
N ALA A 175 -16.22 5.18 1.07
CA ALA A 175 -15.82 6.50 1.54
C ALA A 175 -15.80 7.53 0.39
N GLU A 176 -15.31 7.15 -0.78
CA GLU A 176 -15.33 7.98 -1.97
C GLU A 176 -16.74 8.28 -2.47
N LYS A 177 -17.64 7.30 -2.44
CA LYS A 177 -19.06 7.49 -2.80
C LYS A 177 -19.76 8.48 -1.87
N GLU A 178 -19.42 8.46 -0.59
CA GLU A 178 -19.94 9.37 0.42
C GLU A 178 -19.44 10.80 0.18
N LEU A 179 -18.13 10.97 0.01
CA LEU A 179 -17.53 12.28 -0.26
C LEU A 179 -17.95 12.91 -1.58
N LEU A 180 -18.30 12.10 -2.57
CA LEU A 180 -18.74 12.54 -3.89
C LEU A 180 -20.28 12.56 -4.01
N ALA A 181 -21.03 12.41 -2.92
CA ALA A 181 -22.48 12.26 -2.98
C ALA A 181 -23.17 13.40 -3.73
N ASP A 182 -22.72 14.64 -3.53
CA ASP A 182 -23.28 15.85 -4.13
C ASP A 182 -22.50 16.33 -5.39
N GLU A 183 -21.48 15.57 -5.82
CA GLU A 183 -20.65 15.94 -6.96
C GLU A 183 -21.36 15.60 -8.28
N PRO A 184 -21.61 16.57 -9.18
CA PRO A 184 -22.31 16.32 -10.45
C PRO A 184 -21.59 15.33 -11.37
N LEU A 185 -20.27 15.18 -11.23
CA LEU A 185 -19.43 14.27 -12.03
C LEU A 185 -19.06 12.98 -11.27
N LYS A 186 -19.78 12.65 -10.19
CA LYS A 186 -19.51 11.50 -9.33
C LYS A 186 -19.24 10.22 -10.12
N ASP A 187 -20.15 9.87 -11.01
CA ASP A 187 -20.06 8.60 -11.76
C ASP A 187 -18.83 8.55 -12.66
N GLN A 188 -18.47 9.68 -13.29
CA GLN A 188 -17.28 9.78 -14.14
C GLN A 188 -15.99 9.68 -13.29
N ILE A 189 -15.97 10.36 -12.15
CA ILE A 189 -14.82 10.31 -11.21
C ILE A 189 -14.64 8.88 -10.69
N MET A 190 -15.73 8.23 -10.27
CA MET A 190 -15.70 6.85 -9.78
C MET A 190 -15.26 5.86 -10.87
N ALA A 191 -15.74 6.01 -12.11
CA ALA A 191 -15.32 5.19 -13.24
C ALA A 191 -13.82 5.35 -13.54
N MET A 192 -13.31 6.58 -13.57
CA MET A 192 -11.89 6.85 -13.78
C MET A 192 -11.02 6.25 -12.66
N ARG A 193 -11.43 6.36 -11.41
CA ARG A 193 -10.71 5.77 -10.27
C ARG A 193 -10.69 4.24 -10.34
N LYS A 194 -11.81 3.62 -10.69
CA LYS A 194 -11.89 2.17 -10.88
C LYS A 194 -10.95 1.70 -11.98
N MET A 195 -10.90 2.41 -13.10
CA MET A 195 -9.95 2.12 -14.20
C MET A 195 -8.51 2.26 -13.73
N SER A 196 -8.17 3.34 -13.03
CA SER A 196 -6.83 3.55 -12.47
C SER A 196 -6.44 2.46 -11.47
N GLY A 197 -7.35 2.05 -10.57
CA GLY A 197 -7.13 0.96 -9.64
C GLY A 197 -6.89 -0.38 -10.33
N THR A 198 -7.66 -0.67 -11.39
CA THR A 198 -7.46 -1.88 -12.22
C THR A 198 -6.09 -1.87 -12.89
N VAL A 199 -5.68 -0.74 -13.47
CA VAL A 199 -4.35 -0.60 -14.11
C VAL A 199 -3.24 -0.76 -13.07
N GLN A 200 -3.37 -0.15 -11.88
CA GLN A 200 -2.39 -0.30 -10.80
C GLN A 200 -2.30 -1.75 -10.32
N SER A 201 -3.43 -2.44 -10.17
CA SER A 201 -3.45 -3.86 -9.82
C SER A 201 -2.76 -4.70 -10.90
N CYS A 202 -3.08 -4.49 -12.18
CA CYS A 202 -2.42 -5.18 -13.29
C CYS A 202 -0.91 -4.93 -13.29
N LEU A 203 -0.44 -3.71 -13.07
CA LEU A 203 0.98 -3.38 -13.00
C LEU A 203 1.68 -4.03 -11.80
N LEU A 204 0.98 -4.19 -10.68
CA LEU A 204 1.50 -4.89 -9.50
C LEU A 204 1.64 -6.40 -9.73
N TYR A 205 0.76 -7.00 -10.57
CA TYR A 205 0.79 -8.42 -10.88
C TYR A 205 1.64 -8.78 -12.11
N THR A 206 1.74 -7.88 -13.09
CA THR A 206 2.52 -8.16 -14.32
C THR A 206 4.02 -7.97 -14.16
N SER A 207 4.48 -7.25 -13.13
CA SER A 207 5.90 -7.23 -12.79
C SER A 207 6.41 -8.60 -12.33
N ASP A 208 5.52 -9.45 -11.78
CA ASP A 208 5.86 -10.82 -11.38
C ASP A 208 5.88 -11.81 -12.56
N ALA A 209 5.18 -11.51 -13.66
CA ALA A 209 5.06 -12.41 -14.81
C ALA A 209 6.05 -12.11 -15.95
N ALA A 210 6.77 -10.99 -15.91
CA ALA A 210 7.68 -10.58 -16.98
C ALA A 210 9.09 -11.16 -16.86
N ASP A 211 9.45 -11.74 -15.70
CA ASP A 211 10.78 -12.31 -15.46
C ASP A 211 10.87 -13.84 -15.67
N ASP A 212 9.81 -14.49 -16.14
CA ASP A 212 9.80 -15.94 -16.44
C ASP A 212 10.24 -16.28 -17.88
N LYS A 213 11.15 -15.49 -18.48
CA LYS A 213 11.75 -15.83 -19.79
C LYS A 213 13.25 -15.71 -19.79
#